data_41c136189677cbb77a44191099d42bac
#
_entry.id   41c136189677cbb77a44191099d42bac
#
_cell.length_a   1.000
_cell.length_b   1.000
_cell.length_c   1.000
_cell.angle_alpha   90.00
_cell.angle_beta   90.00
_cell.angle_gamma   90.00
#
_symmetry.space_group_name_H-M   'P 1'
#
loop_
_entity.id
_entity.type
_entity.pdbx_description
1 polymer ?
#
loop_
_entity_poly.entity_id
_entity_poly.type
_entity_poly.pdbx_seq_one_letter_code
_entity_poly.pdbx_strand_id
1 'polypeptide(L)'
;MKRSSKTAGTSFYNTILKATPQELIDALGKPDYFDNTGMSKTNMEYSLETSNGIHFTIYDWKEYRPLHMDERIEFHIGGFNGTQTEEAKWEVISLWVNKLK
;
A
#
# COMPACT_ATOMS: atom_id res chain seq x y z
N MET A 1 -10.28 -5.54 6.19
CA MET A 1 -9.33 -5.76 5.08
C MET A 1 -8.46 -6.97 5.39
N LYS A 2 -8.26 -7.83 4.43
CA LYS A 2 -7.54 -9.09 4.62
C LYS A 2 -6.23 -9.09 3.83
N ARG A 3 -5.30 -9.99 4.20
CA ARG A 3 -4.14 -10.28 3.35
C ARG A 3 -4.60 -11.06 2.14
N SER A 4 -3.90 -10.86 1.00
CA SER A 4 -4.23 -11.54 -0.25
C SER A 4 -3.04 -12.34 -0.76
N SER A 5 -3.31 -13.52 -1.30
CA SER A 5 -2.34 -14.31 -2.06
C SER A 5 -2.63 -14.25 -3.57
N LYS A 6 -3.53 -13.37 -4.00
CA LYS A 6 -4.05 -13.32 -5.37
C LYS A 6 -3.73 -11.98 -6.07
N THR A 7 -2.56 -11.40 -5.77
CA THR A 7 -2.17 -10.12 -6.37
C THR A 7 -1.23 -10.26 -7.57
N ALA A 8 -0.92 -11.49 -7.98
CA ALA A 8 -0.12 -11.71 -9.19
C ALA A 8 -0.85 -11.16 -10.41
N GLY A 9 -0.13 -10.44 -11.27
CA GLY A 9 -0.72 -9.81 -12.45
C GLY A 9 -1.30 -8.43 -12.24
N THR A 10 -1.24 -7.90 -11.00
CA THR A 10 -1.65 -6.51 -10.76
C THR A 10 -0.65 -5.54 -11.38
N SER A 11 -1.13 -4.36 -11.72
CA SER A 11 -0.35 -3.31 -12.37
C SER A 11 -0.67 -1.96 -11.75
N PHE A 12 0.19 -0.97 -12.04
CA PHE A 12 -0.02 0.40 -11.60
C PHE A 12 -0.90 1.15 -12.60
N TYR A 13 -1.99 1.73 -12.12
CA TYR A 13 -2.95 2.49 -12.92
C TYR A 13 -3.00 3.96 -12.49
N ASN A 14 -1.87 4.50 -12.05
CA ASN A 14 -1.71 5.90 -11.64
C ASN A 14 -2.48 6.26 -10.36
N THR A 15 -2.86 5.29 -9.56
CA THR A 15 -3.47 5.53 -8.24
C THR A 15 -2.36 5.66 -7.21
N ILE A 16 -2.28 6.82 -6.58
CA ILE A 16 -1.25 7.19 -5.61
C ILE A 16 -1.91 7.38 -4.25
N LEU A 17 -1.26 6.87 -3.20
CA LEU A 17 -1.66 7.10 -1.82
C LEU A 17 -0.53 7.83 -1.10
N LYS A 18 -0.76 9.08 -0.68
CA LYS A 18 0.21 9.84 0.11
C LYS A 18 0.05 9.48 1.57
N ALA A 19 1.09 8.90 2.16
CA ALA A 19 1.07 8.44 3.53
C ALA A 19 2.49 8.30 4.06
N THR A 20 2.63 8.26 5.40
CA THR A 20 3.89 7.84 5.99
C THR A 20 3.89 6.33 6.13
N PRO A 21 5.08 5.68 6.13
CA PRO A 21 5.15 4.25 6.43
C PRO A 21 4.46 3.89 7.75
N GLN A 22 4.63 4.73 8.78
CA GLN A 22 4.01 4.46 10.09
C GLN A 22 2.49 4.49 10.02
N GLU A 23 1.92 5.44 9.25
CA GLU A 23 0.46 5.49 9.07
C GLU A 23 -0.09 4.21 8.44
N LEU A 24 0.62 3.65 7.46
CA LEU A 24 0.21 2.39 6.85
C LEU A 24 0.32 1.23 7.83
N ILE A 25 1.41 1.17 8.60
CA ILE A 25 1.60 0.12 9.59
C ILE A 25 0.51 0.20 10.66
N ASP A 26 0.18 1.41 11.13
CA ASP A 26 -0.86 1.60 12.14
C ASP A 26 -2.23 1.16 11.62
N ALA A 27 -2.52 1.43 10.34
CA ALA A 27 -3.82 1.09 9.75
C ALA A 27 -3.93 -0.37 9.30
N LEU A 28 -2.84 -0.94 8.77
CA LEU A 28 -2.86 -2.22 8.06
C LEU A 28 -2.05 -3.32 8.74
N GLY A 29 -1.22 -2.96 9.71
CA GLY A 29 -0.31 -3.91 10.34
C GLY A 29 1.00 -4.04 9.57
N LYS A 30 1.76 -5.07 9.89
CA LYS A 30 3.08 -5.29 9.32
C LYS A 30 3.00 -5.57 7.81
N PRO A 31 3.87 -4.96 6.98
CA PRO A 31 3.91 -5.27 5.55
C PRO A 31 4.24 -6.73 5.27
N ASP A 32 3.79 -7.23 4.13
CA ASP A 32 4.14 -8.57 3.66
C ASP A 32 5.60 -8.67 3.29
N TYR A 33 6.17 -7.59 2.75
CA TYR A 33 7.60 -7.49 2.46
C TYR A 33 8.12 -6.20 3.10
N PHE A 34 9.22 -6.31 3.83
CA PHE A 34 9.86 -5.15 4.45
C PHE A 34 11.37 -5.34 4.47
N ASP A 35 12.08 -4.55 3.68
CA ASP A 35 13.54 -4.49 3.64
C ASP A 35 13.93 -3.03 3.39
N ASN A 36 14.00 -2.25 4.43
CA ASN A 36 14.17 -0.81 4.36
C ASN A 36 15.64 -0.40 4.21
N THR A 37 16.33 -1.06 3.26
CA THR A 37 17.74 -0.76 2.98
C THR A 37 17.93 0.20 1.82
N GLY A 38 16.91 0.38 0.98
CA GLY A 38 17.00 1.16 -0.23
C GLY A 38 17.72 0.45 -1.38
N MET A 39 18.02 -0.84 -1.22
CA MET A 39 18.77 -1.62 -2.21
C MET A 39 17.90 -2.15 -3.33
N SER A 40 16.59 -2.28 -3.09
CA SER A 40 15.62 -2.78 -4.06
C SER A 40 14.72 -1.66 -4.56
N LYS A 41 13.92 -1.93 -5.59
CA LYS A 41 12.92 -1.00 -6.10
C LYS A 41 11.85 -0.66 -5.07
N THR A 42 11.61 -1.54 -4.12
CA THR A 42 10.66 -1.32 -3.03
C THR A 42 11.32 -1.62 -1.70
N ASN A 43 10.93 -0.86 -0.67
CA ASN A 43 11.33 -1.11 0.72
C ASN A 43 10.22 -1.85 1.48
N MET A 44 8.96 -1.63 1.13
CA MET A 44 7.84 -2.27 1.79
C MET A 44 6.71 -2.49 0.80
N GLU A 45 6.01 -3.62 0.96
CA GLU A 45 4.89 -3.99 0.10
C GLU A 45 3.80 -4.65 0.92
N TYR A 46 2.56 -4.33 0.56
CA TYR A 46 1.36 -5.00 1.07
C TYR A 46 0.65 -5.70 -0.08
N SER A 47 0.13 -6.90 0.19
CA SER A 47 -0.79 -7.61 -0.69
C SER A 47 -2.09 -7.80 0.06
N LEU A 48 -3.16 -7.19 -0.41
CA LEU A 48 -4.38 -7.01 0.38
C LEU A 48 -5.63 -7.32 -0.43
N GLU A 49 -6.72 -7.53 0.31
CA GLU A 49 -8.05 -7.71 -0.26
C GLU A 49 -9.02 -6.81 0.49
N THR A 50 -9.81 -6.02 -0.24
CA THR A 50 -10.82 -5.15 0.35
C THR A 50 -11.99 -5.97 0.90
N SER A 51 -12.87 -5.30 1.65
CA SER A 51 -14.06 -5.94 2.22
C SER A 51 -15.00 -6.51 1.15
N ASN A 52 -14.97 -5.96 -0.08
CA ASN A 52 -15.79 -6.45 -1.19
C ASN A 52 -14.99 -7.26 -2.22
N GLY A 53 -13.82 -7.78 -1.85
CA GLY A 53 -13.12 -8.77 -2.66
C GLY A 53 -12.17 -8.24 -3.72
N ILE A 54 -11.77 -6.95 -3.66
CA ILE A 54 -10.78 -6.39 -4.58
C ILE A 54 -9.38 -6.74 -4.09
N HIS A 55 -8.58 -7.39 -4.93
CA HIS A 55 -7.18 -7.71 -4.63
C HIS A 55 -6.28 -6.59 -5.15
N PHE A 56 -5.38 -6.11 -4.30
CA PHE A 56 -4.53 -4.98 -4.66
C PHE A 56 -3.24 -4.99 -3.84
N THR A 57 -2.27 -4.17 -4.28
CA THR A 57 -0.98 -4.01 -3.59
C THR A 57 -0.77 -2.55 -3.23
N ILE A 58 0.03 -2.33 -2.18
CA ILE A 58 0.56 -1.00 -1.84
C ILE A 58 2.06 -1.16 -1.73
N TYR A 59 2.82 -0.28 -2.38
CA TYR A 59 4.29 -0.35 -2.34
C TYR A 59 4.87 1.02 -2.62
N ASP A 60 6.08 1.30 -2.05
CA ASP A 60 6.90 2.43 -2.47
C ASP A 60 7.60 2.05 -3.77
N TRP A 61 7.94 3.04 -4.60
CA TRP A 61 8.49 2.72 -5.92
C TRP A 61 9.74 3.53 -6.21
N LYS A 62 10.87 2.84 -6.40
CA LYS A 62 12.14 3.42 -6.86
C LYS A 62 12.65 4.58 -6.01
N GLU A 63 12.42 4.53 -4.69
CA GLU A 63 12.99 5.52 -3.78
C GLU A 63 14.50 5.36 -3.67
N TYR A 64 14.99 4.11 -3.74
CA TYR A 64 16.40 3.75 -3.67
C TYR A 64 17.13 4.35 -2.47
N ARG A 65 16.42 4.44 -1.36
CA ARG A 65 16.92 4.90 -0.07
C ARG A 65 16.07 4.28 1.03
N PRO A 66 16.59 4.17 2.27
CA PRO A 66 15.72 3.80 3.38
C PRO A 66 14.61 4.84 3.57
N LEU A 67 13.42 4.38 3.91
CA LEU A 67 12.30 5.27 4.22
C LEU A 67 12.37 5.69 5.68
N HIS A 68 12.04 6.95 5.97
CA HIS A 68 11.78 7.41 7.33
C HIS A 68 10.34 7.09 7.68
N MET A 69 10.10 6.53 8.87
CA MET A 69 8.76 6.07 9.26
C MET A 69 7.75 7.21 9.34
N ASP A 70 8.21 8.43 9.58
CA ASP A 70 7.35 9.61 9.70
C ASP A 70 7.39 10.52 8.48
N GLU A 71 7.99 10.08 7.38
CA GLU A 71 8.05 10.85 6.14
C GLU A 71 6.89 10.48 5.23
N ARG A 72 6.14 11.49 4.78
CA ARG A 72 5.03 11.29 3.84
C ARG A 72 5.58 11.13 2.43
N ILE A 73 5.28 9.99 1.80
CA ILE A 73 5.70 9.70 0.44
C ILE A 73 4.50 9.26 -0.41
N GLU A 74 4.71 9.15 -1.71
CA GLU A 74 3.69 8.64 -2.64
C GLU A 74 3.85 7.14 -2.78
N PHE A 75 2.93 6.39 -2.16
CA PHE A 75 2.85 4.95 -2.39
C PHE A 75 2.03 4.68 -3.64
N HIS A 76 2.44 3.65 -4.39
CA HIS A 76 1.68 3.16 -5.54
C HIS A 76 0.65 2.15 -5.07
N ILE A 77 -0.55 2.19 -5.66
CA ILE A 77 -1.55 1.14 -5.49
C ILE A 77 -1.65 0.38 -6.79
N GLY A 78 -1.32 -0.92 -6.75
CA GLY A 78 -1.46 -1.81 -7.90
C GLY A 78 -2.75 -2.58 -7.83
N GLY A 79 -3.33 -2.90 -8.98
CA GLY A 79 -4.57 -3.66 -9.06
C GLY A 79 -4.80 -4.19 -10.46
N PHE A 80 -6.03 -4.66 -10.73
CA PHE A 80 -6.38 -5.21 -12.03
C PHE A 80 -6.99 -4.19 -12.97
N ASN A 81 -7.45 -3.06 -12.45
CA ASN A 81 -7.89 -1.91 -13.24
C ASN A 81 -7.95 -0.66 -12.35
N GLY A 82 -8.09 0.52 -12.99
CA GLY A 82 -8.06 1.78 -12.28
C GLY A 82 -9.25 2.01 -11.35
N THR A 83 -10.43 1.51 -11.71
CA THR A 83 -11.61 1.63 -10.85
C THR A 83 -11.37 0.88 -9.54
N GLN A 84 -10.83 -0.33 -9.61
CA GLN A 84 -10.54 -1.12 -8.41
C GLN A 84 -9.45 -0.48 -7.56
N THR A 85 -8.40 0.07 -8.17
CA THR A 85 -7.33 0.71 -7.39
C THR A 85 -7.86 1.95 -6.65
N GLU A 86 -8.75 2.72 -7.27
CA GLU A 86 -9.37 3.87 -6.60
C GLU A 86 -10.26 3.43 -5.43
N GLU A 87 -11.08 2.40 -5.61
CA GLU A 87 -11.90 1.87 -4.52
C GLU A 87 -11.02 1.36 -3.37
N ALA A 88 -9.96 0.63 -3.69
CA ALA A 88 -9.02 0.11 -2.68
C ALA A 88 -8.38 1.26 -1.90
N LYS A 89 -7.95 2.31 -2.59
CA LYS A 89 -7.36 3.50 -1.96
C LYS A 89 -8.31 4.09 -0.92
N TRP A 90 -9.58 4.26 -1.27
CA TRP A 90 -10.55 4.88 -0.36
C TRP A 90 -10.85 3.99 0.84
N GLU A 91 -10.84 2.66 0.68
CA GLU A 91 -11.00 1.78 1.84
C GLU A 91 -9.80 1.89 2.79
N VAL A 92 -8.57 1.97 2.26
CA VAL A 92 -7.37 2.16 3.09
C VAL A 92 -7.47 3.48 3.85
N ILE A 93 -7.84 4.56 3.17
CA ILE A 93 -7.99 5.87 3.80
C ILE A 93 -9.05 5.81 4.91
N SER A 94 -10.15 5.11 4.67
CA SER A 94 -11.21 4.94 5.66
C SER A 94 -10.71 4.24 6.93
N LEU A 95 -9.92 3.17 6.78
CA LEU A 95 -9.31 2.46 7.91
C LEU A 95 -8.36 3.38 8.69
N TRP A 96 -7.55 4.13 7.97
CA TRP A 96 -6.59 5.06 8.55
C TRP A 96 -7.31 6.15 9.35
N VAL A 97 -8.32 6.80 8.76
CA VAL A 97 -9.11 7.83 9.44
C VAL A 97 -9.77 7.27 10.69
N ASN A 98 -10.29 6.04 10.65
CA ASN A 98 -10.91 5.40 11.79
C ASN A 98 -9.93 5.15 12.94
N LYS A 99 -8.66 4.90 12.65
CA LYS A 99 -7.62 4.73 13.67
C LYS A 99 -7.28 6.03 14.40
N LEU A 100 -7.54 7.18 13.79
CA LEU A 100 -7.27 8.48 14.39
C LEU A 100 -8.36 8.94 15.36
N LYS A 101 -9.49 8.23 15.43
CA LYS A 101 -10.61 8.61 16.32
C LYS A 101 -10.49 7.99 17.71
#